data_5ea1f8b79021fcf519771a24ea1ac1d8
#
_entry.id   5ea1f8b79021fcf519771a24ea1ac1d8
#
_cell.length_a   1.000
_cell.length_b   1.000
_cell.length_c   1.000
_cell.angle_alpha   90.00
_cell.angle_beta   90.00
_cell.angle_gamma   90.00
#
_symmetry.space_group_name_H-M   'P 1'
#
loop_
_entity.id
_entity.type
_entity.pdbx_description
1 polymer ?
#
loop_
_entity_poly.entity_id
_entity_poly.type
_entity_poly.pdbx_seq_one_letter_code
_entity_poly.pdbx_strand_id
1 'polypeptide(L)'
;MLEHAGDLAKNTVKRSLRMGDFAPEAVIVKLESMADIIVEMLGGALIAFAEKDTQKAAVVWQRDKEIDSLYKEVIEMMQKEMAASAENVLPCTQVVFAAKNLERLADYTTNLAKTVYYVTAGKHPDKATLKGLVENANSTEAN
;
A
#
# COMPACT_ATOMS: atom_id res chain seq x y z
N MET A 1 -5.56 14.61 -5.39
CA MET A 1 -4.90 13.33 -5.10
C MET A 1 -4.24 13.34 -3.71
N LEU A 2 -3.34 14.27 -3.37
CA LEU A 2 -2.69 14.37 -2.04
C LEU A 2 -3.68 14.64 -0.90
N GLU A 3 -4.68 15.48 -1.10
CA GLU A 3 -5.76 15.72 -0.14
C GLU A 3 -6.50 14.42 0.23
N HIS A 4 -6.83 13.61 -0.76
CA HIS A 4 -7.48 12.30 -0.57
C HIS A 4 -6.58 11.32 0.21
N ALA A 5 -5.28 11.32 -0.06
CA ALA A 5 -4.32 10.51 0.70
C ALA A 5 -4.26 10.94 2.17
N GLY A 6 -4.26 12.25 2.44
CA GLY A 6 -4.35 12.80 3.79
C GLY A 6 -5.65 12.40 4.52
N ASP A 7 -6.78 12.41 3.82
CA ASP A 7 -8.06 11.98 4.37
C ASP A 7 -8.09 10.47 4.70
N LEU A 8 -7.47 9.64 3.86
CA LEU A 8 -7.35 8.20 4.11
C LEU A 8 -6.49 7.93 5.35
N ALA A 9 -5.34 8.59 5.47
CA ALA A 9 -4.47 8.48 6.64
C ALA A 9 -5.20 8.90 7.92
N LYS A 10 -5.86 10.06 7.92
CA LYS A 10 -6.68 10.54 9.04
C LYS A 10 -7.80 9.57 9.41
N ASN A 11 -8.49 8.98 8.42
CA ASN A 11 -9.54 8.02 8.66
C ASN A 11 -9.01 6.71 9.23
N THR A 12 -7.81 6.28 8.83
CA THR A 12 -7.14 5.10 9.40
C THR A 12 -6.86 5.31 10.88
N VAL A 13 -6.29 6.45 11.28
CA VAL A 13 -6.07 6.80 12.69
C VAL A 13 -7.37 6.84 13.49
N LYS A 14 -8.44 7.45 12.95
CA LYS A 14 -9.75 7.46 13.64
C LYS A 14 -10.34 6.07 13.85
N ARG A 15 -10.07 5.14 12.93
CA ARG A 15 -10.53 3.75 13.05
C ARG A 15 -9.69 2.97 14.04
N SER A 16 -8.37 3.18 14.09
CA SER A 16 -7.52 2.55 15.11
C SER A 16 -7.96 2.91 16.52
N LEU A 17 -8.34 4.17 16.76
CA LEU A 17 -8.91 4.60 18.04
C LEU A 17 -10.24 3.91 18.40
N ARG A 18 -11.02 3.48 17.40
CA ARG A 18 -12.30 2.77 17.60
C ARG A 18 -12.16 1.26 17.74
N MET A 19 -11.01 0.71 17.38
CA MET A 19 -10.72 -0.71 17.57
C MET A 19 -10.53 -1.06 19.06
N GLY A 20 -10.11 -0.09 19.87
CA GLY A 20 -9.78 -0.32 21.27
C GLY A 20 -8.69 -1.39 21.41
N ASP A 21 -8.79 -2.19 22.45
CA ASP A 21 -7.84 -3.29 22.76
C ASP A 21 -8.20 -4.60 22.03
N PHE A 22 -9.14 -4.57 21.09
CA PHE A 22 -9.67 -5.78 20.44
C PHE A 22 -8.71 -6.39 19.41
N ALA A 23 -7.93 -5.56 18.69
CA ALA A 23 -7.16 -6.07 17.55
C ALA A 23 -6.06 -7.03 18.00
N PRO A 24 -6.01 -8.29 17.50
CA PRO A 24 -4.93 -9.20 17.78
C PRO A 24 -3.57 -8.57 17.38
N GLU A 25 -2.54 -8.79 18.21
CA GLU A 25 -1.19 -8.24 17.96
C GLU A 25 -0.67 -8.56 16.56
N ALA A 26 -0.91 -9.77 16.08
CA ALA A 26 -0.53 -10.19 14.73
C ALA A 26 -1.18 -9.34 13.62
N VAL A 27 -2.36 -8.79 13.85
CA VAL A 27 -3.05 -7.90 12.90
C VAL A 27 -2.47 -6.50 12.96
N ILE A 28 -2.16 -6.01 14.16
CA ILE A 28 -1.52 -4.70 14.38
C ILE A 28 -0.18 -4.67 13.63
N VAL A 29 0.66 -5.69 13.82
CA VAL A 29 1.96 -5.82 13.12
C VAL A 29 1.79 -5.78 11.59
N LYS A 30 0.74 -6.41 11.04
CA LYS A 30 0.48 -6.35 9.59
C LYS A 30 0.05 -4.97 9.11
N LEU A 31 -0.80 -4.27 9.88
CA LEU A 31 -1.21 -2.89 9.54
C LEU A 31 -0.03 -1.92 9.63
N GLU A 32 0.85 -2.08 10.62
CA GLU A 32 2.09 -1.32 10.74
C GLU A 32 3.02 -1.58 9.55
N SER A 33 3.23 -2.85 9.18
CA SER A 33 4.01 -3.23 8.00
C SER A 33 3.45 -2.61 6.72
N MET A 34 2.12 -2.62 6.55
CA MET A 34 1.49 -1.93 5.40
C MET A 34 1.79 -0.43 5.42
N ALA A 35 1.71 0.22 6.57
CA ALA A 35 1.97 1.65 6.69
C ALA A 35 3.43 1.99 6.37
N ASP A 36 4.39 1.21 6.87
CA ASP A 36 5.82 1.39 6.60
C ASP A 36 6.14 1.24 5.12
N ILE A 37 5.62 0.18 4.48
CA ILE A 37 5.78 -0.03 3.03
C ILE A 37 5.22 1.15 2.24
N ILE A 38 4.06 1.69 2.61
CA ILE A 38 3.45 2.84 1.93
C ILE A 38 4.31 4.09 2.07
N VAL A 39 4.90 4.34 3.24
CA VAL A 39 5.80 5.48 3.47
C VAL A 39 7.04 5.36 2.56
N GLU A 40 7.63 4.17 2.49
CA GLU A 40 8.77 3.91 1.59
C GLU A 40 8.38 4.05 0.11
N MET A 41 7.22 3.51 -0.30
CA MET A 41 6.70 3.66 -1.66
C MET A 41 6.49 5.14 -2.02
N LEU A 42 5.92 5.94 -1.12
CA LEU A 42 5.70 7.36 -1.34
C LEU A 42 7.04 8.11 -1.49
N GLY A 43 8.00 7.84 -0.61
CA GLY A 43 9.35 8.39 -0.70
C GLY A 43 10.02 8.04 -2.04
N GLY A 44 9.96 6.77 -2.44
CA GLY A 44 10.48 6.30 -3.72
C GLY A 44 9.81 6.96 -4.93
N ALA A 45 8.50 7.14 -4.89
CA ALA A 45 7.75 7.82 -5.96
C ALA A 45 8.13 9.30 -6.09
N LEU A 46 8.34 10.01 -4.97
CA LEU A 46 8.78 11.40 -4.97
C LEU A 46 10.21 11.55 -5.51
N ILE A 47 11.12 10.66 -5.14
CA ILE A 47 12.49 10.62 -5.68
C ILE A 47 12.45 10.34 -7.18
N ALA A 48 11.71 9.32 -7.61
CA ALA A 48 11.53 8.99 -9.02
C ALA A 48 10.98 10.18 -9.83
N PHE A 49 10.05 10.94 -9.24
CA PHE A 49 9.51 12.16 -9.87
C PHE A 49 10.57 13.26 -10.01
N ALA A 50 11.33 13.54 -8.96
CA ALA A 50 12.36 14.59 -8.96
C ALA A 50 13.48 14.28 -9.96
N GLU A 51 13.89 13.02 -10.05
CA GLU A 51 14.97 12.56 -10.92
C GLU A 51 14.50 12.17 -12.34
N LYS A 52 13.19 12.15 -12.58
CA LYS A 52 12.56 11.63 -13.81
C LYS A 52 12.99 10.18 -14.12
N ASP A 53 13.14 9.37 -13.08
CA ASP A 53 13.65 8.02 -13.16
C ASP A 53 12.52 7.00 -13.27
N THR A 54 12.37 6.42 -14.46
CA THR A 54 11.33 5.42 -14.74
C THR A 54 11.60 4.06 -14.10
N GLN A 55 12.86 3.72 -13.81
CA GLN A 55 13.21 2.46 -13.14
C GLN A 55 12.81 2.52 -11.68
N LYS A 56 13.14 3.61 -10.97
CA LYS A 56 12.69 3.83 -9.59
C LYS A 56 11.16 3.85 -9.49
N ALA A 57 10.47 4.47 -10.45
CA ALA A 57 9.02 4.44 -10.50
C ALA A 57 8.46 3.02 -10.67
N ALA A 58 9.09 2.17 -11.48
CA ALA A 58 8.69 0.77 -11.67
C ALA A 58 8.91 -0.08 -10.41
N VAL A 59 9.98 0.16 -9.66
CA VAL A 59 10.22 -0.50 -8.35
C VAL A 59 9.10 -0.17 -7.36
N VAL A 60 8.68 1.10 -7.26
CA VAL A 60 7.54 1.49 -6.42
C VAL A 60 6.27 0.76 -6.83
N TRP A 61 5.98 0.68 -8.13
CA TRP A 61 4.81 -0.04 -8.63
C TRP A 61 4.83 -1.53 -8.25
N GLN A 62 5.99 -2.19 -8.24
CA GLN A 62 6.10 -3.60 -7.90
C GLN A 62 5.73 -3.89 -6.44
N ARG A 63 6.02 -2.96 -5.53
CA ARG A 63 5.77 -3.13 -4.09
C ARG A 63 4.29 -3.15 -3.71
N ASP A 64 3.42 -2.71 -4.60
CA ASP A 64 1.96 -2.79 -4.44
C ASP A 64 1.48 -4.22 -4.14
N LYS A 65 2.15 -5.24 -4.70
CA LYS A 65 1.84 -6.65 -4.45
C LYS A 65 2.06 -7.07 -2.99
N GLU A 66 3.02 -6.43 -2.29
CA GLU A 66 3.27 -6.70 -0.88
C GLU A 66 2.09 -6.22 -0.04
N ILE A 67 1.56 -5.04 -0.36
CA ILE A 67 0.35 -4.48 0.28
C ILE A 67 -0.86 -5.37 0.01
N ASP A 68 -1.07 -5.80 -1.23
CA ASP A 68 -2.16 -6.71 -1.61
C ASP A 68 -2.13 -8.01 -0.81
N SER A 69 -0.93 -8.58 -0.60
CA SER A 69 -0.75 -9.80 0.19
C SER A 69 -1.12 -9.58 1.65
N LEU A 70 -0.56 -8.53 2.28
CA LEU A 70 -0.85 -8.19 3.68
C LEU A 70 -2.34 -7.87 3.88
N TYR A 71 -2.95 -7.15 2.95
CA TYR A 71 -4.38 -6.86 2.99
C TYR A 71 -5.23 -8.14 3.01
N LYS A 72 -4.94 -9.11 2.13
CA LYS A 72 -5.64 -10.40 2.09
C LYS A 72 -5.50 -11.15 3.39
N GLU A 73 -4.30 -11.20 3.95
CA GLU A 73 -4.04 -11.86 5.23
C GLU A 73 -4.84 -11.23 6.38
N VAL A 74 -4.90 -9.89 6.43
CA VAL A 74 -5.72 -9.18 7.44
C VAL A 74 -7.19 -9.52 7.27
N ILE A 75 -7.73 -9.54 6.04
CA ILE A 75 -9.12 -9.91 5.78
C ILE A 75 -9.42 -11.34 6.25
N GLU A 76 -8.56 -12.30 5.92
CA GLU A 76 -8.73 -13.70 6.34
C GLU A 76 -8.73 -13.86 7.87
N MET A 77 -7.84 -13.13 8.56
CA MET A 77 -7.79 -13.13 10.03
C MET A 77 -9.08 -12.54 10.61
N MET A 78 -9.56 -11.41 10.07
CA MET A 78 -10.80 -10.79 10.57
C MET A 78 -12.04 -11.63 10.29
N GLN A 79 -12.10 -12.34 9.18
CA GLN A 79 -13.19 -13.26 8.89
C GLN A 79 -13.25 -14.41 9.92
N LYS A 80 -12.11 -14.96 10.33
CA LYS A 80 -12.03 -15.99 11.37
C LYS A 80 -12.53 -15.48 12.72
N GLU A 81 -12.11 -14.27 13.10
CA GLU A 81 -12.52 -13.62 14.35
C GLU A 81 -14.04 -13.32 14.36
N MET A 82 -14.58 -12.80 13.26
CA MET A 82 -16.02 -12.57 13.11
C MET A 82 -16.84 -13.86 13.22
N ALA A 83 -16.32 -14.98 12.67
CA ALA A 83 -16.98 -16.29 12.73
C ALA A 83 -16.94 -16.89 14.14
N ALA A 84 -15.96 -16.52 14.96
CA ALA A 84 -15.80 -17.04 16.33
C ALA A 84 -16.82 -16.45 17.32
N SER A 85 -17.20 -15.17 17.17
CA SER A 85 -18.19 -14.51 18.03
C SER A 85 -18.87 -13.33 17.33
N ALA A 86 -20.18 -13.19 17.53
CA ALA A 86 -20.94 -12.04 17.04
C ALA A 86 -20.47 -10.71 17.64
N GLU A 87 -19.90 -10.71 18.84
CA GLU A 87 -19.35 -9.51 19.49
C GLU A 87 -18.12 -8.96 18.74
N ASN A 88 -17.41 -9.83 18.01
CA ASN A 88 -16.22 -9.46 17.26
C ASN A 88 -16.54 -8.75 15.93
N VAL A 89 -17.77 -8.82 15.45
CA VAL A 89 -18.14 -8.29 14.12
C VAL A 89 -17.87 -6.81 14.01
N LEU A 90 -18.29 -6.01 15.00
CA LEU A 90 -18.13 -4.57 14.95
C LEU A 90 -16.66 -4.11 15.00
N PRO A 91 -15.83 -4.56 15.96
CA PRO A 91 -14.41 -4.20 15.98
C PRO A 91 -13.63 -4.74 14.79
N CYS A 92 -13.87 -5.98 14.34
CA CYS A 92 -13.25 -6.51 13.12
C CYS A 92 -13.57 -5.68 11.88
N THR A 93 -14.79 -5.18 11.77
CA THR A 93 -15.19 -4.29 10.67
C THR A 93 -14.34 -3.01 10.65
N GLN A 94 -13.99 -2.43 11.82
CA GLN A 94 -13.12 -1.25 11.86
C GLN A 94 -11.71 -1.58 11.37
N VAL A 95 -11.18 -2.75 11.71
CA VAL A 95 -9.88 -3.25 11.23
C VAL A 95 -9.88 -3.41 9.70
N VAL A 96 -10.92 -4.07 9.16
CA VAL A 96 -11.08 -4.25 7.70
C VAL A 96 -11.09 -2.92 6.97
N PHE A 97 -11.81 -1.93 7.48
CA PHE A 97 -11.84 -0.60 6.87
C PHE A 97 -10.51 0.14 7.02
N ALA A 98 -9.77 -0.04 8.13
CA ALA A 98 -8.43 0.52 8.26
C ALA A 98 -7.47 -0.07 7.24
N ALA A 99 -7.44 -1.40 7.10
CA ALA A 99 -6.65 -2.10 6.09
C ALA A 99 -7.01 -1.66 4.66
N LYS A 100 -8.31 -1.48 4.37
CA LYS A 100 -8.76 -0.99 3.04
C LYS A 100 -8.32 0.43 2.76
N ASN A 101 -8.28 1.30 3.77
CA ASN A 101 -7.75 2.65 3.59
C ASN A 101 -6.25 2.64 3.29
N LEU A 102 -5.47 1.75 3.93
CA LEU A 102 -4.04 1.58 3.64
C LEU A 102 -3.82 1.06 2.21
N GLU A 103 -4.55 0.02 1.79
CA GLU A 103 -4.49 -0.48 0.41
C GLU A 103 -4.80 0.62 -0.61
N ARG A 104 -5.84 1.43 -0.39
CA ARG A 104 -6.16 2.56 -1.27
C ARG A 104 -5.07 3.63 -1.28
N LEU A 105 -4.37 3.84 -0.17
CA LEU A 105 -3.25 4.77 -0.10
C LEU A 105 -2.07 4.26 -0.92
N ALA A 106 -1.80 2.96 -0.90
CA ALA A 106 -0.81 2.31 -1.77
C ALA A 106 -1.19 2.46 -3.26
N ASP A 107 -2.47 2.24 -3.61
CA ASP A 107 -2.99 2.48 -4.98
C ASP A 107 -2.70 3.91 -5.47
N TYR A 108 -2.90 4.93 -4.63
CA TYR A 108 -2.59 6.32 -4.99
C TYR A 108 -1.09 6.52 -5.22
N THR A 109 -0.25 5.90 -4.40
CA THR A 109 1.21 5.98 -4.55
C THR A 109 1.66 5.27 -5.84
N THR A 110 1.08 4.13 -6.14
CA THR A 110 1.30 3.38 -7.39
C THR A 110 0.87 4.20 -8.61
N ASN A 111 -0.25 4.90 -8.54
CA ASN A 111 -0.70 5.79 -9.62
C ASN A 111 0.24 7.02 -9.79
N LEU A 112 0.81 7.53 -8.70
CA LEU A 112 1.84 8.56 -8.78
C LEU A 112 3.07 8.06 -9.54
N ALA A 113 3.57 6.86 -9.21
CA ALA A 113 4.69 6.23 -9.90
C ALA A 113 4.42 6.03 -11.42
N LYS A 114 3.20 5.58 -11.79
CA LYS A 114 2.78 5.50 -13.21
C LYS A 114 2.76 6.85 -13.89
N THR A 115 2.37 7.91 -13.17
CA THR A 115 2.39 9.29 -13.70
C THR A 115 3.82 9.76 -13.96
N VAL A 116 4.78 9.41 -13.10
CA VAL A 116 6.21 9.69 -13.34
C VAL A 116 6.66 9.07 -14.65
N TYR A 117 6.32 7.80 -14.87
CA TYR A 117 6.63 7.13 -16.13
C TYR A 117 5.99 7.86 -17.33
N TYR A 118 4.71 8.21 -17.24
CA TYR A 118 4.01 8.91 -18.31
C TYR A 118 4.65 10.26 -18.65
N VAL A 119 4.97 11.07 -17.66
CA VAL A 119 5.59 12.39 -17.86
C VAL A 119 6.98 12.27 -18.48
N THR A 120 7.72 11.21 -18.15
CA THR A 120 9.09 11.01 -18.63
C THR A 120 9.13 10.35 -20.01
N ALA A 121 8.30 9.32 -20.26
CA ALA A 121 8.33 8.50 -21.46
C ALA A 121 7.27 8.90 -22.52
N GLY A 122 6.36 9.83 -22.18
CA GLY A 122 5.32 10.34 -23.08
C GLY A 122 4.18 9.34 -23.37
N LYS A 123 4.15 8.18 -22.70
CA LYS A 123 3.13 7.14 -22.86
C LYS A 123 2.83 6.45 -21.54
N HIS A 124 1.63 5.89 -21.40
CA HIS A 124 1.28 5.09 -20.26
C HIS A 124 2.07 3.76 -20.26
N PRO A 125 2.60 3.32 -19.11
CA PRO A 125 3.27 2.04 -19.02
C PRO A 125 2.25 0.91 -19.13
N ASP A 126 2.55 -0.11 -19.94
CA ASP A 126 1.88 -1.40 -19.86
C ASP A 126 2.57 -2.32 -18.84
N LYS A 127 1.92 -3.43 -18.50
CA LYS A 127 2.45 -4.38 -17.50
C LYS A 127 3.79 -5.00 -17.92
N ALA A 128 4.01 -5.22 -19.22
CA ALA A 128 5.24 -5.81 -19.72
C ALA A 128 6.41 -4.84 -19.61
N THR A 129 6.18 -3.56 -19.95
CA THR A 129 7.16 -2.49 -19.80
C THR A 129 7.56 -2.31 -18.33
N LEU A 130 6.59 -2.24 -17.41
CA LEU A 130 6.87 -2.10 -15.98
C LEU A 130 7.68 -3.27 -15.44
N LYS A 131 7.36 -4.51 -15.85
CA LYS A 131 8.09 -5.71 -15.44
C LYS A 131 9.54 -5.68 -15.93
N GLY A 132 9.78 -5.34 -17.18
CA GLY A 132 11.14 -5.22 -17.75
C GLY A 132 11.99 -4.15 -17.06
N LEU A 133 11.38 -3.01 -16.66
CA LEU A 133 12.09 -1.97 -15.91
C LEU A 133 12.54 -2.44 -14.53
N VAL A 134 11.69 -3.21 -13.84
CA VAL A 134 12.02 -3.79 -12.53
C VAL A 134 13.16 -4.82 -12.64
N GLU A 135 13.12 -5.68 -13.63
CA GLU A 135 14.20 -6.67 -13.87
C GLU A 135 15.54 -5.98 -14.10
N ASN A 136 15.55 -4.89 -14.85
CA ASN A 136 16.74 -4.08 -15.08
C ASN A 136 17.25 -3.38 -13.82
N ALA A 137 16.36 -2.80 -13.01
CA ALA A 137 16.71 -2.15 -11.75
C ALA A 137 17.41 -3.11 -10.79
N ASN A 138 16.84 -4.31 -10.59
CA ASN A 138 17.40 -5.34 -9.72
C ASN A 138 18.77 -5.85 -10.20
N SER A 139 19.02 -5.83 -11.52
CA SER A 139 20.31 -6.25 -12.10
C SER A 139 21.40 -5.21 -11.89
N THR A 140 21.04 -3.94 -11.71
CA THR A 140 21.99 -2.83 -11.52
C THR A 140 22.46 -2.72 -10.07
N GLU A 141 21.63 -3.11 -9.09
CA GLU A 141 21.98 -3.13 -7.67
C GLU A 141 22.84 -4.35 -7.26
N ALA A 142 22.92 -5.39 -8.11
CA ALA A 142 23.67 -6.61 -7.84
C ALA A 142 25.14 -6.56 -8.32
N ASN A 143 25.62 -5.47 -8.92
CA ASN A 143 26.98 -5.22 -9.38
C ASN A 143 27.64 -4.09 -8.59
#